data_a029bec4a8fc72ba944baf92924c8a95
#
_entry.id   a029bec4a8fc72ba944baf92924c8a95
#
_cell.length_a   1.000
_cell.length_b   1.000
_cell.length_c   1.000
_cell.angle_alpha   90.00
_cell.angle_beta   90.00
_cell.angle_gamma   90.00
#
_symmetry.space_group_name_H-M   'P 1'
#
loop_
_entity.id
_entity.type
_entity.pdbx_description
1 polymer ?
#
loop_
_entity_poly.entity_id
_entity_poly.type
_entity_poly.pdbx_seq_one_letter_code
_entity_poly.pdbx_strand_id
1 'polypeptide(L)'
;MKKILVVDDDKDILNVVQQILVSHGFDVKTHSTGLNVPDIVMHYHPNLILLDIRLPGKLGTEVCKELKQIHTNLPILLFSAHADQGEAFAICNADGFIQKPFDIKNLIDTINLHLN
;
A
#
# COMPACT_ATOMS: atom_id res chain seq x y z
N MET A 1 -17.75 3.03 3.78
CA MET A 1 -16.70 2.01 3.62
C MET A 1 -15.33 2.67 3.64
N LYS A 2 -14.38 2.03 4.28
CA LYS A 2 -12.99 2.50 4.21
C LYS A 2 -12.42 2.21 2.84
N LYS A 3 -11.59 3.11 2.34
CA LYS A 3 -10.99 3.06 1.01
C LYS A 3 -9.53 2.66 1.11
N ILE A 4 -9.14 1.66 0.34
CA ILE A 4 -7.77 1.16 0.29
C ILE A 4 -7.23 1.34 -1.14
N LEU A 5 -6.09 1.99 -1.26
CA LEU A 5 -5.36 2.05 -2.53
C LEU A 5 -4.28 0.99 -2.50
N VAL A 6 -4.25 0.12 -3.50
CA VAL A 6 -3.25 -0.95 -3.64
C VAL A 6 -2.39 -0.67 -4.85
N VAL A 7 -1.08 -0.55 -4.65
CA VAL A 7 -0.12 -0.25 -5.73
C VAL A 7 0.87 -1.40 -5.83
N ASP A 8 0.83 -2.14 -6.92
CA ASP A 8 1.69 -3.31 -7.17
C ASP A 8 1.72 -3.55 -8.69
N ASP A 9 2.86 -3.88 -9.24
CA ASP A 9 2.99 -4.12 -10.69
C ASP A 9 2.54 -5.52 -11.11
N ASP A 10 2.34 -6.42 -10.17
CA ASP A 10 1.86 -7.78 -10.44
C ASP A 10 0.33 -7.77 -10.47
N LYS A 11 -0.24 -7.96 -11.65
CA LYS A 11 -1.70 -7.93 -11.84
C LYS A 11 -2.41 -9.04 -11.10
N ASP A 12 -1.78 -10.19 -10.94
CA ASP A 12 -2.38 -11.30 -10.19
C ASP A 12 -2.49 -10.95 -8.70
N ILE A 13 -1.46 -10.31 -8.15
CA ILE A 13 -1.49 -9.81 -6.77
C ILE A 13 -2.60 -8.76 -6.61
N LEU A 14 -2.69 -7.80 -7.53
CA LEU A 14 -3.74 -6.78 -7.47
C LEU A 14 -5.13 -7.41 -7.48
N ASN A 15 -5.37 -8.40 -8.35
CA ASN A 15 -6.66 -9.07 -8.44
C ASN A 15 -7.00 -9.82 -7.15
N VAL A 16 -6.06 -10.57 -6.61
CA VAL A 16 -6.27 -11.37 -5.40
C VAL A 16 -6.53 -10.45 -4.20
N VAL A 17 -5.69 -9.44 -4.02
CA VAL A 17 -5.82 -8.49 -2.91
C VAL A 17 -7.14 -7.74 -3.00
N GLN A 18 -7.50 -7.28 -4.19
CA GLN A 18 -8.76 -6.59 -4.40
C GLN A 18 -9.96 -7.46 -3.99
N GLN A 19 -9.98 -8.71 -4.43
CA GLN A 19 -11.06 -9.64 -4.08
C GLN A 19 -11.17 -9.86 -2.58
N ILE A 20 -10.03 -10.05 -1.92
CA ILE A 20 -9.99 -10.25 -0.46
C ILE A 20 -10.55 -9.01 0.26
N LEU A 21 -10.06 -7.83 -0.11
CA LEU A 21 -10.43 -6.60 0.58
C LEU A 21 -11.90 -6.23 0.34
N VAL A 22 -12.39 -6.40 -0.88
CA VAL A 22 -13.80 -6.14 -1.20
C VAL A 22 -14.70 -7.09 -0.40
N SER A 23 -14.32 -8.35 -0.27
CA SER A 23 -15.11 -9.32 0.50
C SER A 23 -15.13 -9.00 2.00
N HIS A 24 -14.18 -8.20 2.48
CA HIS A 24 -14.13 -7.74 3.87
C HIS A 24 -14.73 -6.34 4.07
N GLY A 25 -15.43 -5.82 3.08
CA GLY A 25 -16.18 -4.57 3.20
C GLY A 25 -15.41 -3.30 2.87
N PHE A 26 -14.24 -3.41 2.23
CA PHE A 26 -13.45 -2.26 1.81
C PHE A 26 -13.80 -1.84 0.39
N ASP A 27 -13.71 -0.53 0.13
CA ASP A 27 -13.66 0.00 -1.23
C ASP A 27 -12.19 -0.02 -1.66
N VAL A 28 -11.90 -0.48 -2.88
CA VAL A 28 -10.52 -0.72 -3.31
C VAL A 28 -10.27 -0.08 -4.67
N LYS A 29 -9.16 0.63 -4.78
CA LYS A 29 -8.63 1.10 -6.05
C LYS A 29 -7.25 0.48 -6.24
N THR A 30 -6.96 0.02 -7.45
CA THR A 30 -5.66 -0.58 -7.78
C THR A 30 -4.89 0.31 -8.76
N HIS A 31 -3.56 0.22 -8.69
CA HIS A 31 -2.67 0.95 -9.58
C HIS A 31 -1.39 0.13 -9.75
N SER A 32 -0.78 0.17 -10.94
CA SER A 32 0.28 -0.78 -11.29
C SER A 32 1.68 -0.18 -11.45
N THR A 33 1.82 1.12 -11.21
CA THR A 33 3.14 1.80 -11.31
C THR A 33 3.34 2.75 -10.14
N GLY A 34 4.58 3.23 -9.97
CA GLY A 34 4.88 4.29 -9.00
C GLY A 34 4.53 5.69 -9.49
N LEU A 35 4.09 5.82 -10.75
CA LEU A 35 3.77 7.13 -11.33
C LEU A 35 2.35 7.55 -10.98
N ASN A 36 2.15 8.85 -10.79
CA ASN A 36 0.85 9.47 -10.58
C ASN A 36 0.14 9.08 -9.28
N VAL A 37 0.84 8.45 -8.33
CA VAL A 37 0.22 8.02 -7.08
C VAL A 37 -0.28 9.23 -6.25
N PRO A 38 0.46 10.34 -6.12
CA PRO A 38 -0.07 11.51 -5.41
C PRO A 38 -1.39 12.03 -6.00
N ASP A 39 -1.53 12.05 -7.33
CA ASP A 39 -2.77 12.49 -7.97
C ASP A 39 -3.93 11.55 -7.64
N ILE A 40 -3.68 10.25 -7.64
CA ILE A 40 -4.69 9.26 -7.27
C ILE A 40 -5.12 9.46 -5.82
N VAL A 41 -4.18 9.68 -4.91
CA VAL A 41 -4.48 9.94 -3.51
C VAL A 41 -5.37 11.18 -3.36
N MET A 42 -5.05 12.26 -4.09
CA MET A 42 -5.85 13.49 -4.03
C MET A 42 -7.28 13.31 -4.52
N HIS A 43 -7.50 12.43 -5.49
CA HIS A 43 -8.84 12.24 -6.06
C HIS A 43 -9.63 11.14 -5.37
N TYR A 44 -8.96 10.07 -4.97
CA TYR A 44 -9.63 8.91 -4.37
C TYR A 44 -9.82 9.07 -2.86
N HIS A 45 -8.93 9.78 -2.18
CA HIS A 45 -8.91 9.96 -0.73
C HIS A 45 -8.89 8.61 0.02
N PRO A 46 -7.87 7.76 -0.21
CA PRO A 46 -7.81 6.49 0.50
C PRO A 46 -7.59 6.69 2.00
N ASN A 47 -8.07 5.75 2.78
CA ASN A 47 -7.83 5.72 4.22
C ASN A 47 -6.52 5.01 4.56
N LEU A 48 -5.99 4.21 3.63
CA LEU A 48 -4.76 3.47 3.80
C LEU A 48 -4.23 3.07 2.42
N ILE A 49 -2.92 2.99 2.28
CA ILE A 49 -2.26 2.55 1.05
C ILE A 49 -1.44 1.29 1.33
N LEU A 50 -1.61 0.28 0.47
CA LEU A 50 -0.69 -0.85 0.35
C LEU A 50 0.23 -0.56 -0.84
N LEU A 51 1.53 -0.54 -0.62
CA LEU A 51 2.48 -0.03 -1.60
C LEU A 51 3.66 -0.98 -1.74
N ASP A 52 3.82 -1.57 -2.93
CA ASP A 52 4.99 -2.37 -3.24
C ASP A 52 6.23 -1.48 -3.30
N ILE A 53 7.37 -2.04 -2.94
CA ILE A 53 8.65 -1.33 -2.94
C ILE A 53 9.19 -1.20 -4.37
N ARG A 54 9.13 -2.28 -5.14
CA ARG A 54 9.71 -2.31 -6.49
C ARG A 54 8.64 -2.11 -7.55
N LEU A 55 8.48 -0.86 -7.96
CA LEU A 55 7.48 -0.46 -8.96
C LEU A 55 8.17 0.10 -10.19
N PRO A 56 7.60 -0.12 -11.39
CA PRO A 56 8.06 0.58 -12.57
C PRO A 56 7.76 2.08 -12.45
N GLY A 57 8.59 2.88 -13.07
CA GLY A 57 8.44 4.33 -13.15
C GLY A 57 8.98 5.07 -11.94
N LYS A 58 8.66 4.62 -10.71
CA LYS A 58 9.13 5.26 -9.49
C LYS A 58 9.07 4.24 -8.34
N LEU A 59 10.15 4.12 -7.59
CA LEU A 59 10.22 3.16 -6.50
C LEU A 59 9.18 3.47 -5.42
N GLY A 60 8.64 2.40 -4.81
CA GLY A 60 7.66 2.54 -3.74
C GLY A 60 8.17 3.33 -2.55
N THR A 61 9.46 3.18 -2.21
CA THR A 61 10.07 3.96 -1.12
C THR A 61 10.08 5.46 -1.41
N GLU A 62 10.31 5.83 -2.66
CA GLU A 62 10.26 7.24 -3.08
C GLU A 62 8.82 7.76 -3.01
N VAL A 63 7.86 6.98 -3.49
CA VAL A 63 6.44 7.32 -3.43
C VAL A 63 5.99 7.49 -1.97
N CYS A 64 6.37 6.55 -1.11
CA CYS A 64 6.04 6.60 0.31
C CYS A 64 6.59 7.86 0.97
N LYS A 65 7.86 8.17 0.75
CA LYS A 65 8.51 9.35 1.30
C LYS A 65 7.78 10.63 0.89
N GLU A 66 7.44 10.73 -0.40
CA GLU A 66 6.74 11.89 -0.94
C GLU A 66 5.35 12.04 -0.34
N LEU A 67 4.60 10.94 -0.26
CA LEU A 67 3.25 10.96 0.32
C LEU A 67 3.27 11.29 1.80
N LYS A 68 4.23 10.79 2.56
CA LYS A 68 4.32 11.08 4.00
C LYS A 68 4.66 12.55 4.27
N GLN A 69 5.32 13.23 3.35
CA GLN A 69 5.57 14.67 3.48
C GLN A 69 4.31 15.50 3.29
N ILE A 70 3.41 15.05 2.41
CA ILE A 70 2.16 15.76 2.10
C ILE A 70 1.02 15.33 3.02
N HIS A 71 0.93 14.02 3.29
CA HIS A 71 -0.16 13.39 4.04
C HIS A 71 0.41 12.66 5.25
N THR A 72 0.85 13.40 6.27
CA THR A 72 1.55 12.83 7.42
C THR A 72 0.73 11.81 8.19
N ASN A 73 -0.60 11.89 8.14
CA ASN A 73 -1.50 10.99 8.88
C ASN A 73 -2.07 9.86 8.02
N LEU A 74 -1.68 9.77 6.75
CA LEU A 74 -2.14 8.71 5.88
C LEU A 74 -1.34 7.44 6.13
N PRO A 75 -1.95 6.35 6.62
CA PRO A 75 -1.22 5.11 6.83
C PRO A 75 -0.73 4.51 5.52
N ILE A 76 0.56 4.20 5.45
CA ILE A 76 1.18 3.56 4.30
C ILE A 76 1.84 2.27 4.79
N LEU A 77 1.40 1.14 4.24
CA LEU A 77 1.97 -0.17 4.52
C LEU A 77 2.78 -0.60 3.31
N LEU A 78 4.05 -0.90 3.51
CA LEU A 78 4.88 -1.47 2.46
C LEU A 78 4.51 -2.95 2.27
N PHE A 79 4.50 -3.40 1.03
CA PHE A 79 3.98 -4.71 0.65
C PHE A 79 4.97 -5.35 -0.31
N SER A 80 5.84 -6.24 0.19
CA SER A 80 6.96 -6.71 -0.61
C SER A 80 7.46 -8.08 -0.17
N ALA A 81 8.10 -8.79 -1.11
CA ALA A 81 8.77 -10.06 -0.86
C ALA A 81 10.24 -9.88 -0.44
N HIS A 82 10.75 -8.65 -0.44
CA HIS A 82 12.17 -8.40 -0.25
C HIS A 82 12.57 -8.33 1.22
N ALA A 83 13.81 -8.77 1.51
CA ALA A 83 14.28 -8.94 2.88
C ALA A 83 14.77 -7.64 3.54
N ASP A 84 14.98 -6.57 2.78
CA ASP A 84 15.52 -5.30 3.26
C ASP A 84 14.44 -4.35 3.82
N GLN A 85 13.49 -4.91 4.53
CA GLN A 85 12.32 -4.21 5.06
C GLN A 85 12.68 -3.07 6.00
N GLY A 86 13.64 -3.32 6.90
CA GLY A 86 14.05 -2.33 7.88
C GLY A 86 14.65 -1.09 7.25
N GLU A 87 15.43 -1.26 6.18
CA GLU A 87 16.01 -0.14 5.45
C GLU A 87 14.92 0.67 4.75
N ALA A 88 13.95 -0.01 4.11
CA ALA A 88 12.84 0.67 3.46
C ALA A 88 12.02 1.50 4.44
N PHE A 89 11.75 0.97 5.64
CA PHE A 89 11.08 1.71 6.70
C PHE A 89 11.86 2.98 7.10
N ALA A 90 13.16 2.83 7.29
CA ALA A 90 14.01 3.95 7.72
C ALA A 90 14.04 5.06 6.67
N ILE A 91 13.98 4.70 5.39
CA ILE A 91 14.05 5.66 4.29
C ILE A 91 12.75 6.46 4.16
N CYS A 92 11.60 5.81 4.29
CA CYS A 92 10.33 6.43 3.88
C CYS A 92 9.34 6.67 5.00
N ASN A 93 9.62 6.28 6.23
CA ASN A 93 8.71 6.45 7.38
C ASN A 93 7.36 5.75 7.19
N ALA A 94 7.35 4.57 6.55
CA ALA A 94 6.14 3.79 6.42
C ALA A 94 5.60 3.39 7.80
N ASP A 95 4.28 3.21 7.88
CA ASP A 95 3.60 2.89 9.14
C ASP A 95 3.65 1.40 9.47
N GLY A 96 3.76 0.56 8.46
CA GLY A 96 3.81 -0.89 8.66
C GLY A 96 4.30 -1.62 7.44
N PHE A 97 4.35 -2.94 7.54
CA PHE A 97 4.88 -3.81 6.51
C PHE A 97 4.08 -5.11 6.44
N ILE A 98 3.81 -5.57 5.22
CA ILE A 98 3.22 -6.88 4.96
C ILE A 98 4.15 -7.63 4.02
N GLN A 99 4.67 -8.77 4.47
CA GLN A 99 5.59 -9.57 3.69
C GLN A 99 4.85 -10.50 2.75
N LYS A 100 5.31 -10.60 1.52
CA LYS A 100 4.85 -11.60 0.57
C LYS A 100 5.69 -12.86 0.70
N PRO A 101 5.14 -14.05 0.60
CA PRO A 101 3.71 -14.32 0.50
C PRO A 101 3.00 -14.04 1.82
N PHE A 102 1.76 -13.60 1.74
CA PHE A 102 0.95 -13.26 2.90
C PHE A 102 -0.23 -14.25 3.03
N ASP A 103 -0.77 -14.38 4.24
CA ASP A 103 -2.07 -15.02 4.42
C ASP A 103 -3.17 -13.97 4.60
N ILE A 104 -4.41 -14.37 4.38
CA ILE A 104 -5.56 -13.46 4.42
C ILE A 104 -5.70 -12.82 5.80
N LYS A 105 -5.55 -13.63 6.86
CA LYS A 105 -5.69 -13.13 8.23
C LYS A 105 -4.65 -12.05 8.55
N ASN A 106 -3.39 -12.29 8.19
CA ASN A 106 -2.32 -11.32 8.44
C ASN A 106 -2.55 -10.03 7.65
N LEU A 107 -2.99 -10.13 6.40
CA LEU A 107 -3.30 -8.96 5.58
C LEU A 107 -4.38 -8.11 6.22
N ILE A 108 -5.51 -8.72 6.59
CA ILE A 108 -6.66 -8.02 7.13
C ILE A 108 -6.34 -7.46 8.54
N ASP A 109 -5.70 -8.24 9.40
CA ASP A 109 -5.35 -7.80 10.75
C ASP A 109 -4.40 -6.61 10.71
N THR A 110 -3.41 -6.65 9.83
CA THR A 110 -2.44 -5.55 9.70
C THR A 110 -3.11 -4.28 9.18
N ILE A 111 -3.99 -4.40 8.20
CA ILE A 111 -4.74 -3.25 7.69
C ILE A 111 -5.59 -2.65 8.81
N ASN A 112 -6.35 -3.47 9.53
CA ASN A 112 -7.24 -2.98 10.59
C ASN A 112 -6.46 -2.34 11.73
N LEU A 113 -5.27 -2.84 12.04
CA LEU A 113 -4.40 -2.26 13.07
C LEU A 113 -4.03 -0.82 12.74
N HIS A 114 -3.87 -0.49 11.47
CA HIS A 114 -3.41 0.82 11.03
C HIS A 114 -4.54 1.75 10.55
N LEU A 115 -5.77 1.25 10.43
CA LEU A 115 -6.91 2.11 10.12
C LEU A 115 -7.40 2.85 11.36
N ASN A 116 -7.73 4.08 11.16
CA ASN A 116 -8.29 4.92 12.22
C ASN A 116 -9.80 5.04 12.10
#